data_3c97fef9c44113571f2d6d3a4ea8350c
#
_entry.id   3c97fef9c44113571f2d6d3a4ea8350c
#
_cell.length_a   1.000
_cell.length_b   1.000
_cell.length_c   1.000
_cell.angle_alpha   90.00
_cell.angle_beta   90.00
_cell.angle_gamma   90.00
#
_symmetry.space_group_name_H-M   'P 1'
#
loop_
_entity.id
_entity.type
_entity.pdbx_description
1 polymer ?
#
loop_
_entity_poly.entity_id
_entity_poly.type
_entity_poly.pdbx_seq_one_letter_code
_entity_poly.pdbx_strand_id
1 'polypeptide(L)'
;MGDYIDSATNIFETLKNEILTLEIKPGEPVIEADICKRFNASRTPVRTAFHRLSDAGLLETIRYKGSRAPLINQDIVKQLIFMRIAIEEKVLLEYTDIYDQYSIADAYNSLKKQELSLEIGEFSIKQFYVDDANFHKIWFDRSNKKYLWEMLQDLSIDYTRFKTLDIVTKEPCSEILKEHRALLEAIEAKDKEEIKNIIQQHLNGGIRRLSTMMETKYASYFIH
;
A
#
# COMPACT_ATOMS: atom_id res chain seq x y z
N MET A 1 15.70 17.39 -25.76
CA MET A 1 15.63 17.53 -24.29
C MET A 1 14.32 16.95 -23.71
N GLY A 2 13.20 17.06 -24.43
CA GLY A 2 11.90 16.46 -24.02
C GLY A 2 11.93 14.92 -23.91
N ASP A 3 12.40 14.21 -24.91
CA ASP A 3 12.43 12.75 -24.93
C ASP A 3 13.29 12.09 -23.84
N TYR A 4 14.31 12.83 -23.35
CA TYR A 4 15.19 12.36 -22.29
C TYR A 4 14.52 12.41 -20.90
N ILE A 5 13.83 13.50 -20.60
CA ILE A 5 13.10 13.68 -19.31
C ILE A 5 11.93 12.69 -19.27
N ASP A 6 11.28 12.47 -20.39
CA ASP A 6 10.20 11.49 -20.53
C ASP A 6 10.70 10.04 -20.30
N SER A 7 11.84 9.67 -20.88
CA SER A 7 12.48 8.36 -20.69
C SER A 7 12.86 8.10 -19.23
N ALA A 8 13.52 9.06 -18.56
CA ALA A 8 13.93 8.90 -17.16
C ALA A 8 12.72 8.81 -16.21
N THR A 9 11.66 9.57 -16.48
CA THR A 9 10.42 9.52 -15.71
C THR A 9 9.67 8.22 -15.92
N ASN A 10 9.58 7.73 -17.14
CA ASN A 10 8.96 6.43 -17.46
C ASN A 10 9.70 5.28 -16.75
N ILE A 11 11.03 5.26 -16.80
CA ILE A 11 11.84 4.26 -16.09
C ILE A 11 11.60 4.33 -14.58
N PHE A 12 11.61 5.53 -14.01
CA PHE A 12 11.36 5.74 -12.58
C PHE A 12 9.99 5.22 -12.15
N GLU A 13 8.91 5.63 -12.85
CA GLU A 13 7.53 5.21 -12.48
C GLU A 13 7.32 3.72 -12.67
N THR A 14 7.90 3.12 -13.72
CA THR A 14 7.81 1.68 -13.95
C THR A 14 8.51 0.91 -12.83
N LEU A 15 9.77 1.20 -12.53
CA LEU A 15 10.52 0.51 -11.48
C LEU A 15 9.91 0.76 -10.08
N LYS A 16 9.44 1.99 -9.81
CA LYS A 16 8.70 2.30 -8.59
C LYS A 16 7.49 1.36 -8.43
N ASN A 17 6.67 1.25 -9.47
CA ASN A 17 5.49 0.36 -9.42
C ASN A 17 5.91 -1.10 -9.20
N GLU A 18 6.91 -1.60 -9.91
CA GLU A 18 7.39 -2.99 -9.78
C GLU A 18 7.93 -3.31 -8.38
N ILE A 19 8.61 -2.35 -7.74
CA ILE A 19 9.09 -2.49 -6.37
C ILE A 19 7.92 -2.49 -5.38
N LEU A 20 6.94 -1.60 -5.57
CA LEU A 20 5.77 -1.50 -4.68
C LEU A 20 4.81 -2.68 -4.83
N THR A 21 4.71 -3.27 -6.03
CA THR A 21 3.87 -4.45 -6.31
C THR A 21 4.61 -5.78 -6.08
N LEU A 22 5.87 -5.74 -5.63
CA LEU A 22 6.74 -6.90 -5.39
C LEU A 22 7.06 -7.73 -6.66
N GLU A 23 6.87 -7.16 -7.84
CA GLU A 23 7.42 -7.72 -9.09
C GLU A 23 8.96 -7.73 -9.01
N ILE A 24 9.56 -6.66 -8.48
CA ILE A 24 10.93 -6.65 -7.98
C ILE A 24 10.87 -6.88 -6.47
N LYS A 25 11.40 -8.03 -6.03
CA LYS A 25 11.29 -8.50 -4.65
C LYS A 25 12.21 -7.73 -3.71
N PRO A 26 11.88 -7.62 -2.41
CA PRO A 26 12.81 -7.10 -1.41
C PRO A 26 14.14 -7.85 -1.44
N GLY A 27 15.25 -7.11 -1.46
CA GLY A 27 16.61 -7.65 -1.58
C GLY A 27 17.04 -8.00 -3.00
N GLU A 28 16.17 -7.95 -3.99
CA GLU A 28 16.48 -8.29 -5.39
C GLU A 28 17.40 -7.24 -6.02
N PRO A 29 18.50 -7.66 -6.70
CA PRO A 29 19.38 -6.75 -7.40
C PRO A 29 18.68 -6.08 -8.58
N VAL A 30 18.90 -4.77 -8.75
CA VAL A 30 18.45 -4.00 -9.90
C VAL A 30 19.68 -3.47 -10.63
N ILE A 31 19.97 -4.01 -11.81
CA ILE A 31 21.21 -3.79 -12.54
C ILE A 31 21.00 -2.75 -13.64
N GLU A 32 21.73 -1.62 -13.59
CA GLU A 32 21.64 -0.54 -14.59
C GLU A 32 21.74 -1.04 -16.04
N ALA A 33 22.66 -1.99 -16.32
CA ALA A 33 22.85 -2.51 -17.66
C ALA A 33 21.64 -3.28 -18.20
N ASP A 34 20.92 -3.99 -17.34
CA ASP A 34 19.73 -4.73 -17.71
C ASP A 34 18.55 -3.78 -17.94
N ILE A 35 18.45 -2.74 -17.12
CA ILE A 35 17.45 -1.67 -17.31
C ILE A 35 17.71 -0.89 -18.60
N CYS A 36 18.97 -0.58 -18.92
CA CYS A 36 19.33 0.01 -20.24
C CYS A 36 18.81 -0.84 -21.41
N LYS A 37 19.03 -2.16 -21.36
CA LYS A 37 18.56 -3.08 -22.41
C LYS A 37 17.03 -3.14 -22.45
N ARG A 38 16.39 -3.30 -21.30
CA ARG A 38 14.93 -3.45 -21.17
C ARG A 38 14.17 -2.25 -21.74
N PHE A 39 14.64 -1.04 -21.44
CA PHE A 39 14.01 0.21 -21.87
C PHE A 39 14.58 0.76 -23.19
N ASN A 40 15.51 0.07 -23.81
CA ASN A 40 16.25 0.56 -24.97
C ASN A 40 16.79 2.01 -24.75
N ALA A 41 17.34 2.25 -23.57
CA ALA A 41 17.76 3.57 -23.12
C ALA A 41 19.28 3.63 -22.88
N SER A 42 19.85 4.82 -23.05
CA SER A 42 21.25 5.05 -22.69
C SER A 42 21.44 5.07 -21.17
N ARG A 43 22.70 5.02 -20.70
CA ARG A 43 23.04 5.03 -19.27
C ARG A 43 22.55 6.28 -18.53
N THR A 44 22.49 7.43 -19.20
CA THR A 44 22.17 8.71 -18.54
C THR A 44 20.74 8.75 -18.00
N PRO A 45 19.65 8.50 -18.78
CA PRO A 45 18.29 8.47 -18.22
C PRO A 45 18.11 7.38 -17.16
N VAL A 46 18.75 6.20 -17.34
CA VAL A 46 18.70 5.12 -16.33
C VAL A 46 19.30 5.56 -15.00
N ARG A 47 20.49 6.19 -15.01
CA ARG A 47 21.12 6.73 -13.79
C ARG A 47 20.27 7.81 -13.13
N THR A 48 19.66 8.70 -13.91
CA THR A 48 18.74 9.70 -13.38
C THR A 48 17.57 9.04 -12.65
N ALA A 49 16.96 8.00 -13.25
CA ALA A 49 15.89 7.23 -12.61
C ALA A 49 16.38 6.52 -11.33
N PHE A 50 17.56 5.91 -11.35
CA PHE A 50 18.16 5.24 -10.19
C PHE A 50 18.44 6.21 -9.03
N HIS A 51 18.98 7.42 -9.31
CA HIS A 51 19.13 8.45 -8.29
C HIS A 51 17.78 8.83 -7.66
N ARG A 52 16.76 9.09 -8.47
CA ARG A 52 15.41 9.41 -7.99
C ARG A 52 14.82 8.26 -7.15
N LEU A 53 15.01 7.00 -7.56
CA LEU A 53 14.58 5.83 -6.81
C LEU A 53 15.32 5.71 -5.47
N SER A 54 16.64 6.01 -5.45
CA SER A 54 17.42 6.02 -4.22
C SER A 54 16.99 7.14 -3.27
N ASP A 55 16.78 8.35 -3.79
CA ASP A 55 16.30 9.49 -3.00
C ASP A 55 14.91 9.22 -2.41
N ALA A 56 14.07 8.47 -3.14
CA ALA A 56 12.77 8.02 -2.68
C ALA A 56 12.82 6.77 -1.76
N GLY A 57 14.01 6.22 -1.45
CA GLY A 57 14.16 5.01 -0.64
C GLY A 57 13.69 3.71 -1.30
N LEU A 58 13.47 3.73 -2.63
CA LEU A 58 13.03 2.57 -3.41
C LEU A 58 14.19 1.69 -3.90
N LEU A 59 15.40 2.24 -3.94
CA LEU A 59 16.64 1.52 -4.18
C LEU A 59 17.67 1.85 -3.11
N GLU A 60 18.47 0.88 -2.73
CA GLU A 60 19.66 1.09 -1.92
C GLU A 60 20.92 0.65 -2.68
N THR A 61 21.98 1.44 -2.57
CA THR A 61 23.27 1.13 -3.18
C THR A 61 24.13 0.35 -2.19
N ILE A 62 24.50 -0.87 -2.56
CA ILE A 62 25.42 -1.70 -1.78
C ILE A 62 26.82 -1.55 -2.35
N ARG A 63 27.75 -1.10 -1.50
CA ARG A 63 29.15 -0.90 -1.90
C ARG A 63 29.72 -2.15 -2.58
N TYR A 64 30.26 -1.99 -3.78
CA TYR A 64 30.81 -3.04 -4.66
C TYR A 64 29.81 -4.09 -5.18
N LYS A 65 28.51 -3.99 -4.87
CA LYS A 65 27.49 -4.98 -5.31
C LYS A 65 26.40 -4.39 -6.20
N GLY A 66 26.39 -3.06 -6.40
CA GLY A 66 25.36 -2.39 -7.20
C GLY A 66 24.14 -1.97 -6.38
N SER A 67 23.00 -1.84 -7.05
CA SER A 67 21.74 -1.43 -6.42
C SER A 67 20.79 -2.61 -6.25
N ARG A 68 19.95 -2.55 -5.22
CA ARG A 68 18.86 -3.52 -4.99
C ARG A 68 17.62 -2.84 -4.43
N ALA A 69 16.47 -3.50 -4.53
CA ALA A 69 15.30 -3.11 -3.75
C ALA A 69 15.59 -3.32 -2.24
N PRO A 70 15.28 -2.34 -1.36
CA PRO A 70 15.54 -2.48 0.07
C PRO A 70 14.76 -3.65 0.69
N LEU A 71 15.25 -4.21 1.77
CA LEU A 71 14.46 -5.10 2.62
C LEU A 71 13.35 -4.31 3.32
N ILE A 72 12.27 -4.98 3.72
CA ILE A 72 11.18 -4.38 4.48
C ILE A 72 11.58 -4.28 5.95
N ASN A 73 11.45 -3.11 6.54
CA ASN A 73 11.70 -2.92 7.97
C ASN A 73 10.40 -3.18 8.75
N GLN A 74 10.34 -4.31 9.45
CA GLN A 74 9.17 -4.73 10.21
C GLN A 74 8.82 -3.76 11.36
N ASP A 75 9.83 -3.16 12.00
CA ASP A 75 9.58 -2.24 13.11
C ASP A 75 8.99 -0.91 12.61
N ILE A 76 9.42 -0.45 11.43
CA ILE A 76 8.77 0.70 10.77
C ILE A 76 7.32 0.36 10.42
N VAL A 77 7.06 -0.83 9.86
CA VAL A 77 5.69 -1.28 9.55
C VAL A 77 4.80 -1.26 10.79
N LYS A 78 5.25 -1.80 11.92
CA LYS A 78 4.50 -1.78 13.20
C LYS A 78 4.19 -0.37 13.69
N GLN A 79 5.17 0.53 13.62
CA GLN A 79 4.98 1.93 14.03
C GLN A 79 3.98 2.66 13.12
N LEU A 80 3.99 2.38 11.82
CA LEU A 80 3.06 2.97 10.87
C LEU A 80 1.63 2.43 11.05
N ILE A 81 1.48 1.14 11.35
CA ILE A 81 0.18 0.56 11.72
C ILE A 81 -0.35 1.23 13.00
N PHE A 82 0.48 1.39 14.03
CA PHE A 82 0.09 2.11 15.25
C PHE A 82 -0.39 3.53 14.94
N MET A 83 0.35 4.27 14.12
CA MET A 83 -0.02 5.62 13.73
C MET A 83 -1.32 5.65 12.92
N ARG A 84 -1.50 4.72 11.97
CA ARG A 84 -2.74 4.59 11.19
C ARG A 84 -3.93 4.31 12.10
N ILE A 85 -3.82 3.38 13.04
CA ILE A 85 -4.88 3.08 14.02
C ILE A 85 -5.27 4.35 14.77
N ALA A 86 -4.30 5.08 15.33
CA ALA A 86 -4.56 6.28 16.11
C ALA A 86 -5.27 7.38 15.30
N ILE A 87 -4.90 7.56 14.03
CA ILE A 87 -5.49 8.58 13.17
C ILE A 87 -6.82 8.12 12.59
N GLU A 88 -6.89 6.91 12.03
CA GLU A 88 -8.09 6.41 11.33
C GLU A 88 -9.22 6.17 12.33
N GLU A 89 -8.96 5.62 13.51
CA GLU A 89 -9.95 5.48 14.58
C GLU A 89 -10.58 6.85 14.89
N LYS A 90 -9.75 7.87 15.12
CA LYS A 90 -10.25 9.21 15.45
C LYS A 90 -11.08 9.82 14.32
N VAL A 91 -10.66 9.67 13.07
CA VAL A 91 -11.38 10.19 11.90
C VAL A 91 -12.69 9.44 11.69
N LEU A 92 -12.71 8.12 11.87
CA LEU A 92 -13.93 7.30 11.78
C LEU A 92 -14.96 7.68 12.82
N LEU A 93 -14.55 7.90 14.07
CA LEU A 93 -15.45 8.34 15.14
C LEU A 93 -16.06 9.72 14.83
N GLU A 94 -15.26 10.65 14.29
CA GLU A 94 -15.76 11.96 13.83
C GLU A 94 -16.72 11.80 12.65
N TYR A 95 -16.37 10.96 11.65
CA TYR A 95 -17.24 10.65 10.52
C TYR A 95 -18.59 10.05 10.94
N THR A 96 -18.59 9.17 11.94
CA THR A 96 -19.81 8.54 12.49
C THR A 96 -20.80 9.56 13.07
N ASP A 97 -20.30 10.71 13.53
CA ASP A 97 -21.15 11.77 14.05
C ASP A 97 -21.75 12.67 12.95
N ILE A 98 -21.13 12.71 11.75
CA ILE A 98 -21.46 13.67 10.70
C ILE A 98 -21.92 13.05 9.37
N TYR A 99 -21.84 11.72 9.20
CA TYR A 99 -22.17 11.07 7.95
C TYR A 99 -23.65 11.32 7.54
N ASP A 100 -23.89 11.36 6.24
CA ASP A 100 -25.20 11.45 5.62
C ASP A 100 -25.48 10.24 4.71
N GLN A 101 -26.70 10.14 4.20
CA GLN A 101 -27.12 9.04 3.31
C GLN A 101 -26.26 8.93 2.04
N TYR A 102 -25.73 10.04 1.54
CA TYR A 102 -24.89 10.02 0.34
C TYR A 102 -23.50 9.47 0.64
N SER A 103 -22.89 9.94 1.72
CA SER A 103 -21.53 9.51 2.09
C SER A 103 -21.47 8.04 2.52
N ILE A 104 -22.48 7.52 3.20
CA ILE A 104 -22.54 6.11 3.53
C ILE A 104 -22.82 5.24 2.29
N ALA A 105 -23.65 5.73 1.35
CA ALA A 105 -23.88 5.06 0.07
C ALA A 105 -22.59 4.99 -0.77
N ASP A 106 -21.77 6.06 -0.79
CA ASP A 106 -20.46 6.06 -1.46
C ASP A 106 -19.55 4.97 -0.87
N ALA A 107 -19.57 4.78 0.45
CA ALA A 107 -18.78 3.75 1.12
C ALA A 107 -19.24 2.33 0.76
N TYR A 108 -20.54 2.06 0.74
CA TYR A 108 -21.10 0.78 0.26
C TYR A 108 -20.81 0.53 -1.22
N ASN A 109 -20.87 1.55 -2.07
CA ASN A 109 -20.51 1.44 -3.48
C ASN A 109 -19.01 1.10 -3.65
N SER A 110 -18.14 1.71 -2.83
CA SER A 110 -16.70 1.40 -2.82
C SER A 110 -16.46 -0.04 -2.38
N LEU A 111 -17.15 -0.52 -1.32
CA LEU A 111 -17.08 -1.92 -0.89
C LEU A 111 -17.57 -2.86 -2.00
N LYS A 112 -18.70 -2.56 -2.62
CA LYS A 112 -19.24 -3.37 -3.71
C LYS A 112 -18.31 -3.48 -4.90
N LYS A 113 -17.60 -2.41 -5.23
CA LYS A 113 -16.57 -2.41 -6.28
C LYS A 113 -15.42 -3.36 -5.92
N GLN A 114 -14.97 -3.36 -4.68
CA GLN A 114 -13.93 -4.29 -4.21
C GLN A 114 -14.40 -5.76 -4.28
N GLU A 115 -15.64 -6.06 -3.86
CA GLU A 115 -16.24 -7.38 -3.96
C GLU A 115 -16.27 -7.87 -5.42
N LEU A 116 -16.77 -7.04 -6.34
CA LEU A 116 -16.83 -7.36 -7.76
C LEU A 116 -15.45 -7.62 -8.36
N SER A 117 -14.42 -6.89 -7.93
CA SER A 117 -13.05 -7.09 -8.40
C SER A 117 -12.47 -8.46 -8.00
N LEU A 118 -13.02 -9.11 -6.96
CA LEU A 118 -12.65 -10.49 -6.59
C LEU A 118 -13.47 -11.56 -7.34
N GLU A 119 -14.67 -11.22 -7.79
CA GLU A 119 -15.58 -12.17 -8.44
C GLU A 119 -15.39 -12.23 -9.95
N ILE A 120 -15.07 -11.08 -10.58
CA ILE A 120 -15.11 -10.91 -12.04
C ILE A 120 -13.70 -10.68 -12.59
N GLY A 121 -13.24 -11.57 -13.48
CA GLY A 121 -11.99 -11.40 -14.22
C GLY A 121 -10.73 -11.87 -13.48
N GLU A 122 -9.59 -11.42 -13.98
CA GLU A 122 -8.30 -11.70 -13.35
C GLU A 122 -8.08 -10.80 -12.14
N PHE A 123 -7.74 -11.40 -11.00
CA PHE A 123 -7.43 -10.65 -9.78
C PHE A 123 -6.19 -9.78 -9.98
N SER A 124 -6.32 -8.49 -9.75
CA SER A 124 -5.23 -7.52 -9.77
C SER A 124 -4.94 -6.99 -8.36
N ILE A 125 -3.79 -7.36 -7.82
CA ILE A 125 -3.28 -6.83 -6.54
C ILE A 125 -3.28 -5.30 -6.54
N LYS A 126 -2.78 -4.70 -7.63
CA LYS A 126 -2.71 -3.24 -7.77
C LYS A 126 -4.11 -2.59 -7.69
N GLN A 127 -5.10 -3.19 -8.40
CA GLN A 127 -6.45 -2.63 -8.40
C GLN A 127 -7.11 -2.80 -7.03
N PHE A 128 -6.96 -3.96 -6.39
CA PHE A 128 -7.49 -4.17 -5.04
C PHE A 128 -6.91 -3.17 -4.04
N TYR A 129 -5.59 -2.92 -4.10
CA TYR A 129 -4.92 -1.93 -3.27
C TYR A 129 -5.49 -0.51 -3.47
N VAL A 130 -5.71 -0.10 -4.72
CA VAL A 130 -6.29 1.21 -5.05
C VAL A 130 -7.73 1.32 -4.53
N ASP A 131 -8.53 0.27 -4.69
CA ASP A 131 -9.93 0.27 -4.26
C ASP A 131 -10.03 0.25 -2.72
N ASP A 132 -9.14 -0.48 -2.03
CA ASP A 132 -9.00 -0.47 -0.58
C ASP A 132 -8.62 0.93 -0.05
N ALA A 133 -7.63 1.56 -0.67
CA ALA A 133 -7.23 2.92 -0.30
C ALA A 133 -8.37 3.94 -0.53
N ASN A 134 -9.12 3.81 -1.62
CA ASN A 134 -10.28 4.66 -1.91
C ASN A 134 -11.42 4.47 -0.89
N PHE A 135 -11.64 3.25 -0.39
CA PHE A 135 -12.60 2.99 0.67
C PHE A 135 -12.24 3.76 1.94
N HIS A 136 -11.00 3.61 2.43
CA HIS A 136 -10.52 4.31 3.62
C HIS A 136 -10.52 5.84 3.46
N LYS A 137 -10.28 6.34 2.25
CA LYS A 137 -10.25 7.78 1.95
C LYS A 137 -11.57 8.49 2.22
N ILE A 138 -12.71 7.79 2.13
CA ILE A 138 -14.05 8.40 2.19
C ILE A 138 -14.25 9.18 3.49
N TRP A 139 -13.96 8.59 4.63
CA TRP A 139 -14.13 9.27 5.93
C TRP A 139 -13.15 10.42 6.14
N PHE A 140 -11.95 10.34 5.57
CA PHE A 140 -11.00 11.46 5.61
C PHE A 140 -11.51 12.66 4.79
N ASP A 141 -11.99 12.42 3.57
CA ASP A 141 -12.54 13.47 2.73
C ASP A 141 -13.78 14.13 3.37
N ARG A 142 -14.67 13.30 3.92
CA ARG A 142 -15.93 13.77 4.53
C ARG A 142 -15.71 14.50 5.87
N SER A 143 -14.67 14.15 6.61
CA SER A 143 -14.27 14.83 7.85
C SER A 143 -13.31 16.00 7.62
N ASN A 144 -13.11 16.48 6.38
CA ASN A 144 -12.16 17.52 6.03
C ASN A 144 -10.72 17.25 6.48
N LYS A 145 -10.30 15.97 6.41
CA LYS A 145 -8.97 15.49 6.80
C LYS A 145 -8.16 14.98 5.60
N LYS A 146 -8.44 15.49 4.39
CA LYS A 146 -7.78 15.06 3.15
C LYS A 146 -6.25 15.11 3.24
N TYR A 147 -5.70 16.17 3.83
CA TYR A 147 -4.26 16.31 4.00
C TYR A 147 -3.65 15.21 4.89
N LEU A 148 -4.36 14.79 5.95
CA LEU A 148 -3.90 13.66 6.78
C LEU A 148 -3.90 12.35 5.97
N TRP A 149 -4.89 12.14 5.10
CA TRP A 149 -4.90 10.98 4.21
C TRP A 149 -3.71 10.97 3.26
N GLU A 150 -3.43 12.10 2.60
CA GLU A 150 -2.29 12.25 1.70
C GLU A 150 -0.97 11.95 2.44
N MET A 151 -0.77 12.50 3.64
CA MET A 151 0.38 12.17 4.48
C MET A 151 0.48 10.68 4.79
N LEU A 152 -0.63 10.02 5.12
CA LEU A 152 -0.64 8.57 5.41
C LEU A 152 -0.27 7.74 4.18
N GLN A 153 -0.63 8.17 2.98
CA GLN A 153 -0.27 7.47 1.74
C GLN A 153 1.21 7.62 1.38
N ASP A 154 1.80 8.78 1.66
CA ASP A 154 3.19 9.08 1.31
C ASP A 154 4.21 8.48 2.30
N LEU A 155 3.76 8.05 3.48
CA LEU A 155 4.64 7.81 4.62
C LEU A 155 5.49 6.56 4.54
N SER A 156 5.22 5.57 3.68
CA SER A 156 6.11 4.43 3.72
C SER A 156 6.00 3.41 2.58
N ILE A 157 7.11 3.30 1.91
CA ILE A 157 7.44 2.21 0.98
C ILE A 157 7.34 0.84 1.69
N ASP A 158 7.81 0.73 2.93
CA ASP A 158 7.79 -0.51 3.71
C ASP A 158 6.37 -0.97 3.99
N TYR A 159 5.50 -0.06 4.41
CA TYR A 159 4.11 -0.39 4.68
C TYR A 159 3.35 -0.78 3.39
N THR A 160 3.58 -0.07 2.28
CA THR A 160 2.96 -0.41 0.98
C THR A 160 3.38 -1.80 0.51
N ARG A 161 4.68 -2.13 0.58
CA ARG A 161 5.18 -3.45 0.20
C ARG A 161 4.71 -4.55 1.15
N PHE A 162 4.62 -4.25 2.44
CA PHE A 162 4.06 -5.16 3.43
C PHE A 162 2.58 -5.47 3.14
N LYS A 163 1.76 -4.46 2.88
CA LYS A 163 0.35 -4.64 2.47
C LYS A 163 0.23 -5.46 1.18
N THR A 164 1.08 -5.15 0.19
CA THR A 164 1.10 -5.92 -1.06
C THR A 164 1.41 -7.39 -0.80
N LEU A 165 2.36 -7.68 0.11
CA LEU A 165 2.72 -9.04 0.50
C LEU A 165 1.55 -9.78 1.18
N ASP A 166 0.76 -9.08 2.00
CA ASP A 166 -0.43 -9.64 2.66
C ASP A 166 -1.50 -10.12 1.67
N ILE A 167 -1.72 -9.37 0.60
CA ILE A 167 -2.78 -9.67 -0.38
C ILE A 167 -2.28 -10.40 -1.64
N VAL A 168 -1.01 -10.79 -1.68
CA VAL A 168 -0.41 -11.45 -2.87
C VAL A 168 -1.12 -12.74 -3.29
N THR A 169 -1.77 -13.42 -2.37
CA THR A 169 -2.46 -14.70 -2.62
C THR A 169 -3.96 -14.56 -2.84
N LYS A 170 -4.56 -13.41 -2.79
CA LYS A 170 -6.03 -13.19 -2.87
C LYS A 170 -6.83 -13.71 -1.66
N GLU A 171 -6.43 -14.79 -0.99
CA GLU A 171 -7.20 -15.36 0.14
C GLU A 171 -7.52 -14.33 1.24
N PRO A 172 -6.58 -13.47 1.66
CA PRO A 172 -6.87 -12.46 2.69
C PRO A 172 -7.92 -11.43 2.28
N CYS A 173 -8.12 -11.21 0.98
CA CYS A 173 -9.04 -10.18 0.50
C CYS A 173 -10.48 -10.41 0.96
N SER A 174 -10.93 -11.66 1.05
CA SER A 174 -12.28 -11.97 1.53
C SER A 174 -12.47 -11.63 3.01
N GLU A 175 -11.45 -11.78 3.86
CA GLU A 175 -11.47 -11.35 5.26
C GLU A 175 -11.51 -9.83 5.36
N ILE A 176 -10.67 -9.15 4.60
CA ILE A 176 -10.62 -7.67 4.52
C ILE A 176 -12.00 -7.11 4.15
N LEU A 177 -12.69 -7.68 3.15
CA LEU A 177 -14.01 -7.22 2.74
C LEU A 177 -15.09 -7.45 3.82
N LYS A 178 -14.99 -8.54 4.59
CA LYS A 178 -15.89 -8.78 5.74
C LYS A 178 -15.67 -7.73 6.83
N GLU A 179 -14.40 -7.39 7.10
CA GLU A 179 -14.05 -6.34 8.06
C GLU A 179 -14.56 -4.97 7.60
N HIS A 180 -14.44 -4.63 6.30
CA HIS A 180 -15.01 -3.39 5.74
C HIS A 180 -16.53 -3.35 5.87
N ARG A 181 -17.24 -4.46 5.62
CA ARG A 181 -18.69 -4.54 5.78
C ARG A 181 -19.11 -4.33 7.23
N ALA A 182 -18.47 -5.05 8.15
CA ALA A 182 -18.72 -4.89 9.59
C ALA A 182 -18.45 -3.45 10.07
N LEU A 183 -17.43 -2.79 9.51
CA LEU A 183 -17.14 -1.39 9.82
C LEU A 183 -18.29 -0.46 9.40
N LEU A 184 -18.86 -0.63 8.20
CA LEU A 184 -20.00 0.16 7.73
C LEU A 184 -21.24 -0.08 8.58
N GLU A 185 -21.53 -1.32 8.94
CA GLU A 185 -22.64 -1.70 9.83
C GLU A 185 -22.49 -1.05 11.22
N ALA A 186 -21.29 -1.05 11.79
CA ALA A 186 -20.99 -0.39 13.07
C ALA A 186 -21.14 1.14 12.99
N ILE A 187 -20.75 1.76 11.85
CA ILE A 187 -20.94 3.20 11.60
C ILE A 187 -22.44 3.54 11.57
N GLU A 188 -23.26 2.77 10.85
CA GLU A 188 -24.71 2.99 10.79
C GLU A 188 -25.41 2.77 12.13
N ALA A 189 -24.94 1.78 12.91
CA ALA A 189 -25.39 1.54 14.28
C ALA A 189 -24.89 2.60 15.28
N LYS A 190 -23.95 3.47 14.87
CA LYS A 190 -23.22 4.42 15.73
C LYS A 190 -22.54 3.76 16.93
N ASP A 191 -22.13 2.50 16.75
CA ASP A 191 -21.41 1.75 17.78
C ASP A 191 -19.92 2.11 17.76
N LYS A 192 -19.58 3.13 18.52
CA LYS A 192 -18.21 3.68 18.59
C LYS A 192 -17.20 2.70 19.16
N GLU A 193 -17.59 1.82 20.06
CA GLU A 193 -16.68 0.82 20.62
C GLU A 193 -16.40 -0.30 19.61
N GLU A 194 -17.41 -0.74 18.87
CA GLU A 194 -17.22 -1.74 17.82
C GLU A 194 -16.41 -1.18 16.65
N ILE A 195 -16.58 0.09 16.27
CA ILE A 195 -15.74 0.76 15.26
C ILE A 195 -14.26 0.71 15.67
N LYS A 196 -13.93 1.01 16.94
CA LYS A 196 -12.54 0.94 17.44
C LYS A 196 -12.01 -0.48 17.35
N ASN A 197 -12.78 -1.46 17.79
CA ASN A 197 -12.39 -2.87 17.75
C ASN A 197 -12.10 -3.33 16.33
N ILE A 198 -13.00 -3.04 15.39
CA ILE A 198 -12.87 -3.45 14.00
C ILE A 198 -11.66 -2.79 13.34
N ILE A 199 -11.48 -1.47 13.47
CA ILE A 199 -10.36 -0.79 12.81
C ILE A 199 -8.99 -1.25 13.36
N GLN A 200 -8.90 -1.53 14.65
CA GLN A 200 -7.69 -2.10 15.26
C GLN A 200 -7.40 -3.51 14.73
N GLN A 201 -8.41 -4.38 14.66
CA GLN A 201 -8.26 -5.74 14.11
C GLN A 201 -7.89 -5.71 12.63
N HIS A 202 -8.58 -4.88 11.86
CA HIS A 202 -8.36 -4.70 10.43
C HIS A 202 -6.93 -4.26 10.12
N LEU A 203 -6.46 -3.18 10.70
CA LEU A 203 -5.12 -2.64 10.44
C LEU A 203 -3.98 -3.55 10.96
N ASN A 204 -4.22 -4.30 12.05
CA ASN A 204 -3.27 -5.32 12.52
C ASN A 204 -3.39 -6.66 11.76
N GLY A 205 -4.41 -6.83 10.94
CA GLY A 205 -4.71 -8.08 10.24
C GLY A 205 -3.52 -8.61 9.43
N GLY A 206 -2.84 -7.74 8.68
CA GLY A 206 -1.67 -8.12 7.90
C GLY A 206 -0.54 -8.72 8.74
N ILE A 207 -0.21 -8.13 9.91
CA ILE A 207 0.82 -8.68 10.80
C ILE A 207 0.39 -10.06 11.32
N ARG A 208 -0.88 -10.21 11.72
CA ARG A 208 -1.42 -11.48 12.20
C ARG A 208 -1.32 -12.56 11.12
N ARG A 209 -1.77 -12.27 9.88
CA ARG A 209 -1.77 -13.21 8.75
C ARG A 209 -0.37 -13.59 8.29
N LEU A 210 0.55 -12.63 8.25
CA LEU A 210 1.90 -12.84 7.76
C LEU A 210 2.89 -13.35 8.82
N SER A 211 2.55 -13.37 10.11
CA SER A 211 3.48 -13.63 11.21
C SER A 211 4.37 -14.87 10.98
N THR A 212 3.78 -16.02 10.71
CA THR A 212 4.52 -17.26 10.44
C THR A 212 5.28 -17.21 9.10
N MET A 213 4.71 -16.59 8.07
CA MET A 213 5.36 -16.48 6.75
C MET A 213 6.54 -15.52 6.76
N MET A 214 6.54 -14.50 7.61
CA MET A 214 7.67 -13.58 7.78
C MET A 214 8.89 -14.28 8.39
N GLU A 215 8.69 -15.29 9.21
CA GLU A 215 9.76 -16.08 9.80
C GLU A 215 10.22 -17.27 8.92
N THR A 216 9.44 -17.62 7.90
CA THR A 216 9.68 -18.79 7.04
C THR A 216 9.83 -18.38 5.57
N LYS A 217 8.76 -18.39 4.81
CA LYS A 217 8.73 -18.18 3.35
C LYS A 217 9.30 -16.81 2.92
N TYR A 218 9.06 -15.78 3.71
CA TYR A 218 9.45 -14.40 3.41
C TYR A 218 10.55 -13.87 4.34
N ALA A 219 11.22 -14.73 5.13
CA ALA A 219 12.26 -14.27 6.06
C ALA A 219 13.34 -13.40 5.37
N SER A 220 13.74 -13.75 4.15
CA SER A 220 14.73 -12.98 3.38
C SER A 220 14.24 -11.61 2.89
N TYR A 221 12.96 -11.29 3.03
CA TYR A 221 12.39 -10.01 2.60
C TYR A 221 12.47 -8.94 3.70
N PHE A 222 12.74 -9.34 4.94
CA PHE A 222 12.71 -8.47 6.12
C PHE A 222 14.09 -8.22 6.71
N ILE A 223 14.24 -7.02 7.32
CA ILE A 223 15.36 -6.74 8.22
C ILE A 223 15.04 -7.41 9.56
N HIS A 224 16.01 -8.17 10.07
CA HIS A 224 15.97 -8.84 11.39
C HIS A 224 16.74 -8.02 12.42
#